data_03fd369522cfde273d3ccaee40fd6d57
#
_entry.id   03fd369522cfde273d3ccaee40fd6d57
#
_cell.length_a   1.000
_cell.length_b   1.000
_cell.length_c   1.000
_cell.angle_alpha   90.00
_cell.angle_beta   90.00
_cell.angle_gamma   90.00
#
_symmetry.space_group_name_H-M   'P 1'
#
loop_
_entity.id
_entity.type
_entity.pdbx_description
1 polymer ?
#
loop_
_entity_poly.entity_id
_entity_poly.type
_entity_poly.pdbx_seq_one_letter_code
_entity_poly.pdbx_strand_id
1 'polypeptide(L)'
;NILIMGHSNGDIDSMGSSLGIYRLAKTLEKETNIVNNTYGMTLSKFIEELEKDDEYKDAIIGKNEALNKATNKTLLIVTDTHKQNYVEVPELLDKVGQIVVIDHHRRSTDYIENATLTFQEVYASSAAELVTEILQYTDVKIKLKPIEVEGLYGGIMVDTKNFTFKTGVRTFEAAAYLRKCGVDIIKVKKWFQSDLNSYNEIANIVKNAEMYDNSIAIAIYDKEDKDANLICAKAADELLTISDITASFVLGNVGDKVCISGRSIGDVNVQLILEKLGGGGHITLAGAQVEGMTLEEVKQELINRINEYFSEIAN
;
A
#
# COMPACT_ATOMS: atom_id res chain seq x y z
N ASN A 1 -5.87 13.87 -24.33
CA ASN A 1 -6.45 13.46 -23.07
C ASN A 1 -5.41 12.77 -22.18
N ILE A 2 -5.66 12.72 -20.88
CA ILE A 2 -4.82 12.07 -19.88
C ILE A 2 -5.65 11.00 -19.17
N LEU A 3 -5.09 9.80 -19.03
CA LEU A 3 -5.61 8.76 -18.18
C LEU A 3 -4.62 8.54 -17.03
N ILE A 4 -5.13 8.38 -15.82
CA ILE A 4 -4.32 8.13 -14.62
C ILE A 4 -4.79 6.81 -14.03
N MET A 5 -3.88 5.91 -13.71
CA MET A 5 -4.23 4.67 -13.03
C MET A 5 -3.18 4.30 -12.00
N GLY A 6 -3.60 3.64 -10.95
CA GLY A 6 -2.72 3.03 -9.97
C GLY A 6 -2.56 1.52 -10.19
N HIS A 7 -2.26 0.81 -9.11
CA HIS A 7 -2.21 -0.64 -9.11
C HIS A 7 -3.59 -1.27 -8.87
N SER A 8 -3.76 -2.52 -9.27
CA SER A 8 -4.93 -3.33 -8.92
C SER A 8 -5.03 -3.47 -7.39
N ASN A 9 -6.26 -3.45 -6.85
CA ASN A 9 -6.53 -3.34 -5.42
C ASN A 9 -5.92 -2.08 -4.79
N GLY A 10 -6.06 -0.93 -5.48
CA GLY A 10 -5.49 0.35 -5.09
C GLY A 10 -5.76 0.71 -3.63
N ASP A 11 -4.76 1.25 -2.98
CA ASP A 11 -4.83 1.80 -1.63
C ASP A 11 -4.89 3.33 -1.65
N ILE A 12 -4.75 3.97 -0.50
CA ILE A 12 -4.86 5.43 -0.41
C ILE A 12 -3.63 6.14 -0.98
N ASP A 13 -2.46 5.50 -1.03
CA ASP A 13 -1.28 6.10 -1.66
C ASP A 13 -1.49 6.17 -3.17
N SER A 14 -1.93 5.08 -3.76
CA SER A 14 -2.28 5.00 -5.19
C SER A 14 -3.38 5.98 -5.58
N MET A 15 -4.49 6.02 -4.82
CA MET A 15 -5.63 6.89 -5.14
C MET A 15 -5.33 8.36 -4.84
N GLY A 16 -4.69 8.68 -3.71
CA GLY A 16 -4.29 10.04 -3.34
C GLY A 16 -3.31 10.64 -4.36
N SER A 17 -2.33 9.85 -4.79
CA SER A 17 -1.39 10.20 -5.86
C SER A 17 -2.10 10.48 -7.18
N SER A 18 -3.05 9.62 -7.56
CA SER A 18 -3.87 9.79 -8.76
C SER A 18 -4.68 11.09 -8.72
N LEU A 19 -5.27 11.43 -7.57
CA LEU A 19 -6.02 12.68 -7.38
C LEU A 19 -5.13 13.91 -7.46
N GLY A 20 -3.92 13.86 -6.89
CA GLY A 20 -2.95 14.94 -7.01
C GLY A 20 -2.57 15.23 -8.47
N ILE A 21 -2.26 14.18 -9.24
CA ILE A 21 -1.98 14.31 -10.69
C ILE A 21 -3.22 14.75 -11.47
N TYR A 22 -4.41 14.26 -11.11
CA TYR A 22 -5.66 14.71 -11.70
C TYR A 22 -5.84 16.23 -11.52
N ARG A 23 -5.60 16.78 -10.33
CA ARG A 23 -5.69 18.21 -10.07
C ARG A 23 -4.66 19.01 -10.86
N LEU A 24 -3.44 18.54 -11.00
CA LEU A 24 -2.42 19.16 -11.86
C LEU A 24 -2.90 19.21 -13.31
N ALA A 25 -3.36 18.09 -13.85
CA ALA A 25 -3.84 18.00 -15.23
C ALA A 25 -5.06 18.90 -15.48
N LYS A 26 -6.02 18.95 -14.54
CA LYS A 26 -7.17 19.87 -14.62
C LYS A 26 -6.76 21.33 -14.56
N THR A 27 -5.75 21.68 -13.76
CA THR A 27 -5.21 23.06 -13.70
C THR A 27 -4.55 23.45 -15.01
N LEU A 28 -3.98 22.47 -15.74
CA LEU A 28 -3.44 22.65 -17.10
C LEU A 28 -4.51 22.53 -18.20
N GLU A 29 -5.80 22.54 -17.83
CA GLU A 29 -6.94 22.47 -18.76
C GLU A 29 -6.95 21.22 -19.66
N LYS A 30 -6.42 20.10 -19.13
CA LYS A 30 -6.42 18.82 -19.85
C LYS A 30 -7.67 18.00 -19.52
N GLU A 31 -8.24 17.37 -20.54
CA GLU A 31 -9.25 16.34 -20.35
C GLU A 31 -8.59 15.16 -19.64
N THR A 32 -9.10 14.80 -18.47
CA THR A 32 -8.42 13.84 -17.58
C THR A 32 -9.43 12.96 -16.85
N ASN A 33 -9.15 11.66 -16.81
CA ASN A 33 -9.90 10.70 -16.01
C ASN A 33 -8.94 9.84 -15.18
N ILE A 34 -9.43 9.39 -14.02
CA ILE A 34 -8.79 8.38 -13.17
C ILE A 34 -9.44 7.03 -13.49
N VAL A 35 -8.63 6.03 -13.78
CA VAL A 35 -9.09 4.68 -14.10
C VAL A 35 -9.04 3.83 -12.84
N ASN A 36 -10.19 3.38 -12.39
CA ASN A 36 -10.30 2.48 -11.22
C ASN A 36 -11.54 1.59 -11.35
N ASN A 37 -11.39 0.31 -11.10
CA ASN A 37 -12.50 -0.67 -11.16
C ASN A 37 -12.87 -1.20 -9.79
N THR A 38 -11.86 -1.35 -8.92
CA THR A 38 -12.03 -1.99 -7.61
C THR A 38 -11.31 -1.18 -6.54
N TYR A 39 -11.93 -1.11 -5.39
CA TYR A 39 -11.35 -0.45 -4.23
C TYR A 39 -11.00 -1.49 -3.16
N GLY A 40 -9.82 -1.38 -2.59
CA GLY A 40 -9.48 -2.12 -1.38
C GLY A 40 -10.39 -1.72 -0.22
N MET A 41 -10.69 -2.63 0.69
CA MET A 41 -11.56 -2.36 1.85
C MET A 41 -11.09 -1.19 2.72
N THR A 42 -9.79 -0.95 2.74
CA THR A 42 -9.18 0.18 3.47
C THR A 42 -9.54 1.54 2.90
N LEU A 43 -9.97 1.60 1.63
CA LEU A 43 -10.37 2.82 0.92
C LEU A 43 -11.85 3.17 1.06
N SER A 44 -12.71 2.27 1.57
CA SER A 44 -14.17 2.44 1.51
C SER A 44 -14.63 3.80 2.02
N LYS A 45 -14.17 4.22 3.20
CA LYS A 45 -14.55 5.51 3.80
C LYS A 45 -14.05 6.72 3.00
N PHE A 46 -12.87 6.62 2.39
CA PHE A 46 -12.33 7.66 1.53
C PHE A 46 -13.14 7.78 0.23
N ILE A 47 -13.49 6.66 -0.38
CA ILE A 47 -14.31 6.62 -1.59
C ILE A 47 -15.71 7.16 -1.33
N GLU A 48 -16.35 6.80 -0.21
CA GLU A 48 -17.64 7.38 0.19
C GLU A 48 -17.59 8.91 0.31
N GLU A 49 -16.46 9.47 0.75
CA GLU A 49 -16.27 10.93 0.77
C GLU A 49 -16.05 11.50 -0.64
N LEU A 50 -15.29 10.79 -1.47
CA LEU A 50 -14.99 11.21 -2.84
C LEU A 50 -16.25 11.24 -3.72
N GLU A 51 -17.12 10.24 -3.57
CA GLU A 51 -18.39 10.14 -4.30
C GLU A 51 -19.43 11.22 -3.93
N LYS A 52 -19.23 11.97 -2.85
CA LYS A 52 -20.08 13.13 -2.52
C LYS A 52 -19.84 14.35 -3.40
N ASP A 53 -18.69 14.42 -4.06
CA ASP A 53 -18.33 15.52 -4.98
C ASP A 53 -18.56 15.05 -6.43
N ASP A 54 -19.49 15.71 -7.13
CA ASP A 54 -19.91 15.36 -8.49
C ASP A 54 -18.73 15.43 -9.49
N GLU A 55 -17.69 16.26 -9.24
CA GLU A 55 -16.51 16.30 -10.09
C GLU A 55 -15.82 14.92 -10.15
N TYR A 56 -15.76 14.18 -9.05
CA TYR A 56 -15.03 12.91 -9.02
C TYR A 56 -15.90 11.73 -9.48
N LYS A 57 -17.23 11.81 -9.38
CA LYS A 57 -18.11 10.81 -9.99
C LYS A 57 -17.88 10.67 -11.49
N ASP A 58 -17.70 11.81 -12.18
CA ASP A 58 -17.44 11.83 -13.61
C ASP A 58 -15.97 11.63 -13.96
N ALA A 59 -15.06 11.90 -13.01
CA ALA A 59 -13.63 11.78 -13.20
C ALA A 59 -13.13 10.33 -13.12
N ILE A 60 -13.78 9.52 -12.26
CA ILE A 60 -13.39 8.11 -12.06
C ILE A 60 -14.16 7.25 -13.03
N ILE A 61 -13.44 6.53 -13.89
CA ILE A 61 -14.00 5.69 -14.94
C ILE A 61 -13.52 4.24 -14.83
N GLY A 62 -14.36 3.32 -15.24
CA GLY A 62 -14.01 1.90 -15.27
C GLY A 62 -13.21 1.50 -16.52
N LYS A 63 -12.72 0.24 -16.53
CA LYS A 63 -11.92 -0.35 -17.59
C LYS A 63 -12.47 -0.13 -19.01
N ASN A 64 -13.75 -0.45 -19.22
CA ASN A 64 -14.35 -0.39 -20.56
C ASN A 64 -14.36 1.04 -21.10
N GLU A 65 -14.69 2.01 -20.28
CA GLU A 65 -14.69 3.42 -20.67
C GLU A 65 -13.27 3.91 -20.92
N ALA A 66 -12.31 3.57 -20.06
CA ALA A 66 -10.90 3.90 -20.22
C ALA A 66 -10.34 3.36 -21.54
N LEU A 67 -10.62 2.11 -21.87
CA LEU A 67 -10.22 1.50 -23.15
C LEU A 67 -10.85 2.19 -24.35
N ASN A 68 -12.08 2.69 -24.26
CA ASN A 68 -12.73 3.42 -25.33
C ASN A 68 -12.15 4.82 -25.52
N LYS A 69 -11.72 5.49 -24.45
CA LYS A 69 -11.09 6.82 -24.50
C LYS A 69 -9.62 6.80 -24.89
N ALA A 70 -8.95 5.67 -24.68
CA ALA A 70 -7.52 5.51 -24.95
C ALA A 70 -7.22 5.50 -26.45
N THR A 71 -6.24 6.29 -26.87
CA THR A 71 -5.72 6.38 -28.23
C THR A 71 -4.19 6.51 -28.19
N ASN A 72 -3.54 6.45 -29.35
CA ASN A 72 -2.10 6.71 -29.48
C ASN A 72 -1.69 8.16 -29.15
N LYS A 73 -2.64 9.07 -28.91
CA LYS A 73 -2.42 10.44 -28.44
C LYS A 73 -2.69 10.62 -26.94
N THR A 74 -3.08 9.55 -26.28
CA THR A 74 -3.36 9.57 -24.83
C THR A 74 -2.04 9.49 -24.07
N LEU A 75 -1.89 10.34 -23.05
CA LEU A 75 -0.88 10.21 -22.02
C LEU A 75 -1.46 9.37 -20.89
N LEU A 76 -0.82 8.27 -20.58
CA LEU A 76 -1.13 7.44 -19.41
C LEU A 76 -0.13 7.76 -18.30
N ILE A 77 -0.65 8.07 -17.11
CA ILE A 77 0.18 8.27 -15.91
C ILE A 77 -0.13 7.16 -14.94
N VAL A 78 0.88 6.38 -14.62
CA VAL A 78 0.80 5.26 -13.67
C VAL A 78 1.39 5.72 -12.35
N THR A 79 0.61 5.61 -11.27
CA THR A 79 1.00 6.02 -9.92
C THR A 79 1.13 4.80 -9.02
N ASP A 80 2.14 4.82 -8.15
CA ASP A 80 2.34 3.86 -7.08
C ASP A 80 2.58 2.42 -7.53
N THR A 81 2.96 2.24 -8.76
CA THR A 81 3.47 0.96 -9.27
C THR A 81 4.24 1.16 -10.57
N HIS A 82 5.23 0.31 -10.79
CA HIS A 82 5.94 0.19 -12.06
C HIS A 82 5.72 -1.18 -12.73
N LYS A 83 4.97 -2.08 -12.07
CA LYS A 83 4.80 -3.46 -12.53
C LYS A 83 3.67 -3.54 -13.55
N GLN A 84 3.99 -4.02 -14.77
CA GLN A 84 3.02 -4.10 -15.86
C GLN A 84 1.84 -5.04 -15.58
N ASN A 85 2.06 -6.13 -14.83
CA ASN A 85 1.01 -7.10 -14.50
C ASN A 85 0.22 -6.71 -13.23
N TYR A 86 0.58 -5.59 -12.58
CA TYR A 86 -0.05 -5.16 -11.34
C TYR A 86 -0.81 -3.82 -11.47
N VAL A 87 -0.74 -3.17 -12.63
CA VAL A 87 -1.55 -1.97 -12.88
C VAL A 87 -3.03 -2.31 -12.96
N GLU A 88 -3.89 -1.33 -12.74
CA GLU A 88 -5.36 -1.49 -12.70
C GLU A 88 -5.94 -2.03 -14.02
N VAL A 89 -5.44 -1.56 -15.17
CA VAL A 89 -5.86 -1.99 -16.51
C VAL A 89 -4.63 -2.19 -17.41
N PRO A 90 -4.02 -3.38 -17.40
CA PRO A 90 -2.81 -3.67 -18.18
C PRO A 90 -2.95 -3.38 -19.69
N GLU A 91 -4.14 -3.60 -20.25
CA GLU A 91 -4.39 -3.39 -21.68
C GLU A 91 -4.24 -1.93 -22.14
N LEU A 92 -4.23 -0.97 -21.22
CA LEU A 92 -3.96 0.42 -21.56
C LEU A 92 -2.50 0.65 -21.94
N LEU A 93 -1.56 -0.14 -21.41
CA LEU A 93 -0.14 0.02 -21.66
C LEU A 93 0.22 -0.11 -23.15
N ASP A 94 -0.52 -0.97 -23.88
CA ASP A 94 -0.31 -1.19 -25.32
C ASP A 94 -1.14 -0.25 -26.20
N LYS A 95 -2.08 0.50 -25.62
CA LYS A 95 -3.07 1.28 -26.36
C LYS A 95 -2.73 2.77 -26.45
N VAL A 96 -1.90 3.25 -25.55
CA VAL A 96 -1.55 4.66 -25.42
C VAL A 96 -0.21 4.99 -26.09
N GLY A 97 0.00 6.26 -26.44
CA GLY A 97 1.23 6.67 -27.09
C GLY A 97 2.36 7.07 -26.16
N GLN A 98 2.04 7.46 -24.94
CA GLN A 98 3.02 7.91 -23.94
C GLN A 98 2.64 7.41 -22.56
N ILE A 99 3.62 6.94 -21.81
CA ILE A 99 3.45 6.44 -20.45
C ILE A 99 4.43 7.15 -19.53
N VAL A 100 3.91 7.66 -18.43
CA VAL A 100 4.69 8.18 -17.29
C VAL A 100 4.46 7.30 -16.08
N VAL A 101 5.52 6.89 -15.42
CA VAL A 101 5.45 6.12 -14.18
C VAL A 101 5.96 6.97 -13.02
N ILE A 102 5.19 7.05 -11.92
CA ILE A 102 5.57 7.72 -10.67
C ILE A 102 5.45 6.68 -9.56
N ASP A 103 6.58 6.23 -9.02
CA ASP A 103 6.60 5.10 -8.09
C ASP A 103 7.75 5.20 -7.09
N HIS A 104 7.56 4.65 -5.90
CA HIS A 104 8.58 4.61 -4.83
C HIS A 104 9.08 3.19 -4.53
N HIS A 105 8.54 2.18 -5.18
CA HIS A 105 8.94 0.79 -4.97
C HIS A 105 10.30 0.47 -5.60
N ARG A 106 11.00 -0.53 -5.06
CA ARG A 106 12.21 -1.06 -5.69
C ARG A 106 11.86 -1.69 -7.03
N ARG A 107 12.68 -1.39 -8.05
CA ARG A 107 12.46 -1.91 -9.40
C ARG A 107 12.51 -3.43 -9.41
N SER A 108 11.46 -4.03 -9.95
CA SER A 108 11.34 -5.47 -10.20
C SER A 108 11.70 -5.81 -11.65
N THR A 109 11.81 -7.10 -11.96
CA THR A 109 11.99 -7.58 -13.34
C THR A 109 10.75 -7.40 -14.19
N ASP A 110 9.56 -7.35 -13.58
CA ASP A 110 8.26 -7.10 -14.22
C ASP A 110 7.94 -5.60 -14.16
N TYR A 111 8.62 -4.79 -14.99
CA TYR A 111 8.39 -3.35 -15.05
C TYR A 111 7.87 -2.92 -16.42
N ILE A 112 7.23 -1.76 -16.48
CA ILE A 112 6.71 -1.16 -17.72
C ILE A 112 7.89 -0.70 -18.56
N GLU A 113 8.26 -1.49 -19.59
CA GLU A 113 9.46 -1.28 -20.39
C GLU A 113 9.33 -0.08 -21.34
N ASN A 114 8.12 0.18 -21.84
CA ASN A 114 7.83 1.23 -22.82
C ASN A 114 7.47 2.59 -22.20
N ALA A 115 7.78 2.80 -20.92
CA ALA A 115 7.56 4.09 -20.28
C ALA A 115 8.39 5.20 -20.93
N THR A 116 7.72 6.29 -21.33
CA THR A 116 8.36 7.50 -21.88
C THR A 116 9.17 8.24 -20.81
N LEU A 117 8.67 8.22 -19.57
CA LEU A 117 9.32 8.81 -18.40
C LEU A 117 9.03 7.91 -17.20
N THR A 118 10.07 7.62 -16.42
CA THR A 118 9.94 6.94 -15.13
C THR A 118 10.54 7.83 -14.04
N PHE A 119 9.69 8.30 -13.14
CA PHE A 119 10.07 8.98 -11.90
C PHE A 119 9.93 7.96 -10.77
N GLN A 120 10.98 7.18 -10.57
CA GLN A 120 11.05 6.12 -9.56
C GLN A 120 12.11 6.46 -8.52
N GLU A 121 11.68 6.66 -7.26
CA GLU A 121 12.53 7.09 -6.17
C GLU A 121 12.32 6.21 -4.93
N VAL A 122 13.19 5.24 -4.76
CA VAL A 122 13.06 4.20 -3.71
C VAL A 122 13.27 4.72 -2.28
N TYR A 123 13.81 5.91 -2.13
CA TYR A 123 14.00 6.56 -0.83
C TYR A 123 12.84 7.49 -0.45
N ALA A 124 11.90 7.72 -1.36
CA ALA A 124 10.64 8.37 -1.02
C ALA A 124 9.78 7.43 -0.15
N SER A 125 9.03 8.00 0.75
CA SER A 125 8.15 7.23 1.64
C SER A 125 6.98 6.61 0.91
N SER A 126 6.46 7.30 -0.10
CA SER A 126 5.22 6.97 -0.83
C SER A 126 5.17 7.67 -2.18
N ALA A 127 4.31 7.21 -3.08
CA ALA A 127 4.02 7.91 -4.33
C ALA A 127 3.34 9.28 -4.06
N ALA A 128 2.55 9.39 -3.00
CA ALA A 128 1.92 10.64 -2.56
C ALA A 128 2.96 11.69 -2.13
N GLU A 129 4.10 11.28 -1.55
CA GLU A 129 5.23 12.19 -1.31
C GLU A 129 5.74 12.76 -2.62
N LEU A 130 6.05 11.90 -3.62
CA LEU A 130 6.55 12.31 -4.93
C LEU A 130 5.58 13.23 -5.67
N VAL A 131 4.30 12.89 -5.66
CA VAL A 131 3.26 13.73 -6.27
C VAL A 131 3.14 15.07 -5.53
N THR A 132 3.20 15.08 -4.21
CA THR A 132 3.17 16.33 -3.41
C THR A 132 4.33 17.24 -3.76
N GLU A 133 5.54 16.69 -3.98
CA GLU A 133 6.69 17.46 -4.43
C GLU A 133 6.46 18.05 -5.85
N ILE A 134 5.95 17.25 -6.78
CA ILE A 134 5.60 17.75 -8.13
C ILE A 134 4.64 18.93 -8.01
N LEU A 135 3.60 18.81 -7.16
CA LEU A 135 2.62 19.88 -6.97
C LEU A 135 3.21 21.14 -6.31
N GLN A 136 4.16 20.95 -5.40
CA GLN A 136 4.81 22.05 -4.68
C GLN A 136 5.79 22.83 -5.56
N TYR A 137 6.53 22.14 -6.43
CA TYR A 137 7.63 22.71 -7.19
C TYR A 137 7.30 23.00 -8.66
N THR A 138 6.07 22.74 -9.10
CA THR A 138 5.63 23.16 -10.44
C THR A 138 5.47 24.67 -10.52
N ASP A 139 5.73 25.24 -11.71
CA ASP A 139 5.56 26.67 -11.98
C ASP A 139 4.08 27.12 -12.03
N VAL A 140 3.15 26.16 -12.05
CA VAL A 140 1.71 26.41 -12.11
C VAL A 140 1.13 26.51 -10.70
N LYS A 141 0.36 27.58 -10.45
CA LYS A 141 -0.32 27.71 -9.16
C LYS A 141 -1.50 26.73 -9.06
N ILE A 142 -1.31 25.68 -8.30
CA ILE A 142 -2.32 24.64 -8.07
C ILE A 142 -3.11 24.95 -6.81
N LYS A 143 -4.44 24.81 -6.89
CA LYS A 143 -5.33 24.88 -5.75
C LYS A 143 -5.97 23.51 -5.52
N LEU A 144 -5.43 22.77 -4.59
CA LEU A 144 -5.96 21.46 -4.19
C LEU A 144 -7.32 21.61 -3.50
N LYS A 145 -8.23 20.66 -3.75
CA LYS A 145 -9.45 20.50 -2.95
C LYS A 145 -9.13 19.75 -1.64
N PRO A 146 -9.94 19.93 -0.58
CA PRO A 146 -9.70 19.25 0.69
C PRO A 146 -9.48 17.74 0.57
N ILE A 147 -10.32 17.04 -0.19
CA ILE A 147 -10.25 15.59 -0.37
C ILE A 147 -8.93 15.14 -1.05
N GLU A 148 -8.38 15.95 -1.94
CA GLU A 148 -7.09 15.69 -2.61
C GLU A 148 -5.93 15.85 -1.63
N VAL A 149 -5.97 16.91 -0.83
CA VAL A 149 -4.98 17.16 0.23
C VAL A 149 -5.00 16.04 1.27
N GLU A 150 -6.21 15.62 1.66
CA GLU A 150 -6.43 14.54 2.62
C GLU A 150 -6.00 13.19 2.06
N GLY A 151 -6.26 12.91 0.76
CA GLY A 151 -5.81 11.69 0.07
C GLY A 151 -4.30 11.58 0.01
N LEU A 152 -3.60 12.65 -0.43
CA LEU A 152 -2.15 12.69 -0.47
C LEU A 152 -1.54 12.51 0.94
N TYR A 153 -2.07 13.20 1.94
CA TYR A 153 -1.60 13.04 3.32
C TYR A 153 -1.86 11.63 3.86
N GLY A 154 -3.01 11.04 3.51
CA GLY A 154 -3.38 9.68 3.87
C GLY A 154 -2.42 8.65 3.29
N GLY A 155 -2.00 8.80 2.02
CA GLY A 155 -0.99 7.96 1.38
C GLY A 155 0.34 7.99 2.15
N ILE A 156 0.88 9.19 2.39
CA ILE A 156 2.11 9.34 3.20
C ILE A 156 1.94 8.71 4.59
N MET A 157 0.81 8.93 5.24
CA MET A 157 0.56 8.43 6.60
C MET A 157 0.52 6.90 6.68
N VAL A 158 -0.09 6.25 5.70
CA VAL A 158 -0.22 4.78 5.65
C VAL A 158 1.11 4.12 5.37
N ASP A 159 1.83 4.55 4.35
CA ASP A 159 3.10 3.95 3.94
C ASP A 159 4.22 4.16 4.94
N THR A 160 4.14 5.24 5.70
CA THR A 160 5.07 5.54 6.80
C THR A 160 4.65 4.97 8.15
N LYS A 161 3.50 4.27 8.23
CA LYS A 161 2.90 3.86 9.51
C LYS A 161 2.87 5.02 10.52
N ASN A 162 2.15 6.08 10.17
CA ASN A 162 2.08 7.32 10.95
C ASN A 162 3.45 7.97 11.20
N PHE A 163 4.25 8.13 10.15
CA PHE A 163 5.58 8.77 10.20
C PHE A 163 6.60 8.03 11.07
N THR A 164 6.44 6.71 11.23
CA THR A 164 7.37 5.88 12.00
C THR A 164 8.43 5.22 11.13
N PHE A 165 8.06 4.78 9.92
CA PHE A 165 8.94 4.05 9.00
C PHE A 165 9.16 4.79 7.70
N LYS A 166 10.31 4.55 7.04
CA LYS A 166 10.68 5.10 5.73
C LYS A 166 10.53 6.62 5.61
N THR A 167 10.65 7.36 6.69
CA THR A 167 10.54 8.80 6.69
C THR A 167 11.89 9.48 6.48
N GLY A 168 11.92 10.44 5.59
CA GLY A 168 13.06 11.33 5.37
C GLY A 168 12.66 12.80 5.56
N VAL A 169 13.61 13.71 5.36
CA VAL A 169 13.33 15.16 5.41
C VAL A 169 12.24 15.53 4.40
N ARG A 170 12.30 14.98 3.19
CA ARG A 170 11.32 15.19 2.10
C ARG A 170 9.91 14.80 2.53
N THR A 171 9.75 13.70 3.27
CA THR A 171 8.45 13.25 3.79
C THR A 171 7.82 14.31 4.71
N PHE A 172 8.61 14.88 5.62
CA PHE A 172 8.12 15.94 6.52
C PHE A 172 7.88 17.26 5.78
N GLU A 173 8.67 17.59 4.76
CA GLU A 173 8.44 18.76 3.89
C GLU A 173 7.13 18.63 3.11
N ALA A 174 6.87 17.45 2.52
CA ALA A 174 5.61 17.15 1.84
C ALA A 174 4.42 17.25 2.81
N ALA A 175 4.52 16.65 4.00
CA ALA A 175 3.49 16.75 5.03
C ALA A 175 3.27 18.21 5.50
N ALA A 176 4.32 19.00 5.63
CA ALA A 176 4.23 20.43 5.99
C ALA A 176 3.54 21.24 4.87
N TYR A 177 3.83 20.93 3.61
CA TYR A 177 3.14 21.54 2.46
C TYR A 177 1.64 21.21 2.48
N LEU A 178 1.27 19.94 2.64
CA LEU A 178 -0.13 19.53 2.74
C LEU A 178 -0.83 20.16 3.95
N ARG A 179 -0.11 20.36 5.07
CA ARG A 179 -0.66 21.09 6.21
C ARG A 179 -0.95 22.56 5.89
N LYS A 180 -0.08 23.23 5.14
CA LYS A 180 -0.33 24.58 4.61
C LYS A 180 -1.52 24.62 3.65
N CYS A 181 -1.75 23.56 2.87
CA CYS A 181 -2.91 23.40 1.99
C CYS A 181 -4.21 23.13 2.75
N GLY A 182 -4.16 22.89 4.07
CA GLY A 182 -5.34 22.79 4.95
C GLY A 182 -5.80 21.38 5.25
N VAL A 183 -4.93 20.35 5.19
CA VAL A 183 -5.31 18.99 5.54
C VAL A 183 -6.00 18.89 6.90
N ASP A 184 -7.13 18.18 6.96
CA ASP A 184 -7.74 17.74 8.22
C ASP A 184 -7.19 16.37 8.63
N ILE A 185 -6.12 16.40 9.43
CA ILE A 185 -5.45 15.18 9.93
C ILE A 185 -6.41 14.30 10.73
N ILE A 186 -7.35 14.89 11.48
CA ILE A 186 -8.31 14.13 12.29
C ILE A 186 -9.27 13.37 11.36
N LYS A 187 -9.72 14.00 10.28
CA LYS A 187 -10.56 13.34 9.28
C LYS A 187 -9.82 12.18 8.62
N VAL A 188 -8.59 12.39 8.18
CA VAL A 188 -7.76 11.32 7.61
C VAL A 188 -7.61 10.16 8.59
N LYS A 189 -7.30 10.44 9.87
CA LYS A 189 -7.18 9.40 10.91
C LYS A 189 -8.47 8.59 11.07
N LYS A 190 -9.65 9.22 10.93
CA LYS A 190 -10.94 8.52 11.05
C LYS A 190 -11.16 7.47 9.95
N TRP A 191 -10.60 7.64 8.76
CA TRP A 191 -10.72 6.63 7.68
C TRP A 191 -10.07 5.30 8.06
N PHE A 192 -9.02 5.34 8.87
CA PHE A 192 -8.26 4.15 9.27
C PHE A 192 -8.64 3.60 10.65
N GLN A 193 -9.70 4.15 11.27
CA GLN A 193 -10.21 3.59 12.51
C GLN A 193 -10.84 2.21 12.28
N SER A 194 -10.39 1.23 13.04
CA SER A 194 -11.04 -0.10 13.10
C SER A 194 -12.34 0.00 13.89
N ASP A 195 -13.30 -0.84 13.55
CA ASP A 195 -14.48 -1.05 14.38
C ASP A 195 -14.13 -1.87 15.63
N LEU A 196 -15.03 -1.86 16.62
CA LEU A 196 -14.79 -2.50 17.90
C LEU A 196 -14.66 -4.02 17.79
N ASN A 197 -15.37 -4.67 16.85
CA ASN A 197 -15.29 -6.13 16.68
C ASN A 197 -13.93 -6.51 16.12
N SER A 198 -13.47 -5.86 15.06
CA SER A 198 -12.13 -6.05 14.49
C SER A 198 -11.03 -5.80 15.53
N TYR A 199 -11.18 -4.74 16.35
CA TYR A 199 -10.25 -4.48 17.44
C TYR A 199 -10.21 -5.60 18.48
N ASN A 200 -11.37 -6.10 18.89
CA ASN A 200 -11.45 -7.22 19.86
C ASN A 200 -10.81 -8.50 19.30
N GLU A 201 -10.97 -8.77 18.01
CA GLU A 201 -10.31 -9.92 17.36
C GLU A 201 -8.80 -9.79 17.39
N ILE A 202 -8.27 -8.62 16.99
CA ILE A 202 -6.83 -8.35 17.05
C ILE A 202 -6.32 -8.45 18.50
N ALA A 203 -7.03 -7.88 19.46
CA ALA A 203 -6.66 -7.94 20.87
C ALA A 203 -6.63 -9.39 21.40
N ASN A 204 -7.55 -10.25 20.94
CA ASN A 204 -7.54 -11.67 21.31
C ASN A 204 -6.34 -12.42 20.71
N ILE A 205 -5.98 -12.13 19.46
CA ILE A 205 -4.78 -12.71 18.84
C ILE A 205 -3.53 -12.29 19.62
N VAL A 206 -3.39 -11.01 19.91
CA VAL A 206 -2.25 -10.44 20.66
C VAL A 206 -2.16 -11.06 22.06
N LYS A 207 -3.30 -11.16 22.77
CA LYS A 207 -3.36 -11.77 24.10
C LYS A 207 -2.87 -13.22 24.15
N ASN A 208 -3.10 -13.97 23.08
CA ASN A 208 -2.75 -15.40 22.98
C ASN A 208 -1.43 -15.63 22.21
N ALA A 209 -0.66 -14.58 21.97
CA ALA A 209 0.63 -14.69 21.31
C ALA A 209 1.63 -15.41 22.23
N GLU A 210 2.42 -16.28 21.64
CA GLU A 210 3.50 -17.01 22.31
C GLU A 210 4.84 -16.33 21.98
N MET A 211 5.67 -16.14 23.01
CA MET A 211 7.02 -15.63 22.81
C MET A 211 7.96 -16.76 22.40
N TYR A 212 8.68 -16.54 21.33
CA TYR A 212 9.73 -17.40 20.84
C TYR A 212 11.07 -16.66 20.91
N ASP A 213 12.09 -17.32 21.50
CA ASP A 213 13.45 -16.77 21.67
C ASP A 213 13.50 -15.34 22.29
N ASN A 214 12.60 -15.08 23.26
CA ASN A 214 12.46 -13.84 24.05
C ASN A 214 12.19 -12.53 23.24
N SER A 215 12.23 -12.56 21.91
CA SER A 215 12.07 -11.34 21.10
C SER A 215 11.14 -11.51 19.90
N ILE A 216 10.69 -12.71 19.63
CA ILE A 216 9.79 -13.02 18.52
C ILE A 216 8.44 -13.45 19.07
N ALA A 217 7.37 -12.79 18.61
CA ALA A 217 6.01 -13.18 18.94
C ALA A 217 5.39 -14.01 17.80
N ILE A 218 4.78 -15.14 18.12
CA ILE A 218 4.04 -15.97 17.17
C ILE A 218 2.60 -16.10 17.69
N ALA A 219 1.62 -15.81 16.83
CA ALA A 219 0.20 -15.93 17.19
C ALA A 219 -0.59 -16.61 16.09
N ILE A 220 -1.72 -17.20 16.47
CA ILE A 220 -2.64 -17.87 15.56
C ILE A 220 -3.99 -17.18 15.60
N TYR A 221 -4.56 -16.93 14.43
CA TYR A 221 -5.96 -16.61 14.22
C TYR A 221 -6.67 -17.87 13.74
N ASP A 222 -7.40 -18.51 14.64
CA ASP A 222 -7.99 -19.86 14.46
C ASP A 222 -9.37 -19.85 13.78
N LYS A 223 -9.90 -18.66 13.43
CA LYS A 223 -11.18 -18.53 12.74
C LYS A 223 -11.02 -18.62 11.22
N GLU A 224 -11.99 -19.22 10.57
CA GLU A 224 -12.12 -19.11 9.12
C GLU A 224 -12.75 -17.76 8.79
N ASP A 225 -11.98 -16.88 8.14
CA ASP A 225 -12.40 -15.57 7.73
C ASP A 225 -11.77 -15.21 6.37
N LYS A 226 -12.59 -14.69 5.46
CA LYS A 226 -12.08 -14.19 4.15
C LYS A 226 -11.09 -13.04 4.31
N ASP A 227 -11.16 -12.32 5.42
CA ASP A 227 -10.33 -11.17 5.75
C ASP A 227 -9.15 -11.53 6.68
N ALA A 228 -8.90 -12.84 6.91
CA ALA A 228 -7.85 -13.33 7.80
C ALA A 228 -6.47 -12.75 7.46
N ASN A 229 -6.13 -12.58 6.18
CA ASN A 229 -4.89 -11.91 5.77
C ASN A 229 -4.74 -10.52 6.38
N LEU A 230 -5.81 -9.71 6.34
CA LEU A 230 -5.81 -8.34 6.87
C LEU A 230 -5.77 -8.34 8.39
N ILE A 231 -6.52 -9.25 9.03
CA ILE A 231 -6.56 -9.40 10.50
C ILE A 231 -5.17 -9.83 11.01
N CYS A 232 -4.57 -10.84 10.39
CA CYS A 232 -3.23 -11.31 10.75
C CYS A 232 -2.17 -10.21 10.56
N ALA A 233 -2.25 -9.44 9.46
CA ALA A 233 -1.35 -8.33 9.22
C ALA A 233 -1.45 -7.25 10.31
N LYS A 234 -2.67 -6.84 10.68
CA LYS A 234 -2.92 -5.86 11.75
C LYS A 234 -2.48 -6.38 13.12
N ALA A 235 -2.73 -7.66 13.42
CA ALA A 235 -2.30 -8.27 14.67
C ALA A 235 -0.76 -8.35 14.75
N ALA A 236 -0.08 -8.66 13.65
CA ALA A 236 1.37 -8.65 13.60
C ALA A 236 1.95 -7.24 13.82
N ASP A 237 1.32 -6.20 13.24
CA ASP A 237 1.70 -4.81 13.51
C ASP A 237 1.48 -4.41 14.98
N GLU A 238 0.37 -4.85 15.59
CA GLU A 238 0.04 -4.55 17.00
C GLU A 238 1.03 -5.23 17.95
N LEU A 239 1.45 -6.47 17.69
CA LEU A 239 2.47 -7.16 18.48
C LEU A 239 3.79 -6.39 18.53
N LEU A 240 4.19 -5.70 17.47
CA LEU A 240 5.42 -4.89 17.47
C LEU A 240 5.32 -3.63 18.33
N THR A 241 4.15 -3.27 18.84
CA THR A 241 4.00 -2.14 19.79
C THR A 241 4.36 -2.54 21.23
N ILE A 242 4.54 -3.84 21.48
CA ILE A 242 4.86 -4.40 22.80
C ILE A 242 6.37 -4.39 23.00
N SER A 243 6.82 -3.94 24.19
CA SER A 243 8.24 -3.93 24.54
C SER A 243 8.87 -5.32 24.38
N ASP A 244 10.13 -5.31 23.95
CA ASP A 244 10.97 -6.50 23.75
C ASP A 244 10.58 -7.40 22.55
N ILE A 245 9.50 -7.09 21.82
CA ILE A 245 9.17 -7.78 20.58
C ILE A 245 9.84 -7.07 19.40
N THR A 246 10.80 -7.75 18.76
CA THR A 246 11.52 -7.24 17.58
C THR A 246 11.00 -7.80 16.26
N ALA A 247 10.33 -8.95 16.32
CA ALA A 247 9.61 -9.52 15.18
C ALA A 247 8.33 -10.22 15.62
N SER A 248 7.35 -10.28 14.74
CA SER A 248 6.07 -10.93 14.97
C SER A 248 5.62 -11.70 13.74
N PHE A 249 5.02 -12.85 13.96
CA PHE A 249 4.41 -13.67 12.93
C PHE A 249 3.00 -14.07 13.36
N VAL A 250 2.01 -13.80 12.51
CA VAL A 250 0.62 -14.17 12.77
C VAL A 250 0.13 -15.04 11.62
N LEU A 251 -0.40 -16.22 11.99
CA LEU A 251 -0.92 -17.21 11.06
C LEU A 251 -2.44 -17.24 11.10
N GLY A 252 -3.09 -17.50 9.96
CA GLY A 252 -4.55 -17.62 9.89
C GLY A 252 -5.00 -18.42 8.67
N ASN A 253 -6.21 -18.97 8.73
CA ASN A 253 -6.80 -19.71 7.60
C ASN A 253 -7.48 -18.77 6.62
N VAL A 254 -7.21 -18.95 5.33
CA VAL A 254 -7.90 -18.29 4.21
C VAL A 254 -8.31 -19.36 3.20
N GLY A 255 -9.53 -19.83 3.29
CA GLY A 255 -10.00 -20.97 2.51
C GLY A 255 -9.19 -22.22 2.84
N ASP A 256 -8.57 -22.81 1.81
CA ASP A 256 -7.73 -24.03 1.92
C ASP A 256 -6.24 -23.75 2.15
N LYS A 257 -5.89 -22.49 2.42
CA LYS A 257 -4.50 -22.03 2.63
C LYS A 257 -4.31 -21.45 4.02
N VAL A 258 -3.09 -21.54 4.51
CA VAL A 258 -2.64 -20.83 5.71
C VAL A 258 -1.87 -19.58 5.27
N CYS A 259 -2.35 -18.40 5.64
CA CYS A 259 -1.62 -17.16 5.48
C CYS A 259 -0.70 -16.92 6.68
N ILE A 260 0.45 -16.29 6.40
CA ILE A 260 1.40 -15.84 7.43
C ILE A 260 1.69 -14.37 7.17
N SER A 261 1.55 -13.54 8.19
CA SER A 261 1.97 -12.14 8.17
C SER A 261 3.17 -11.96 9.08
N GLY A 262 4.32 -11.61 8.53
CA GLY A 262 5.55 -11.31 9.27
C GLY A 262 5.82 -9.81 9.33
N ARG A 263 6.22 -9.33 10.51
CA ARG A 263 6.61 -7.94 10.77
C ARG A 263 7.89 -7.89 11.60
N SER A 264 8.67 -6.82 11.43
CA SER A 264 9.90 -6.58 12.21
C SER A 264 10.17 -5.09 12.35
N ILE A 265 10.86 -4.71 13.41
CA ILE A 265 11.42 -3.35 13.57
C ILE A 265 12.79 -3.18 12.89
N GLY A 266 13.29 -4.21 12.19
CA GLY A 266 14.52 -4.18 11.39
C GLY A 266 15.61 -5.15 11.84
N ASP A 267 15.58 -5.63 13.07
CA ASP A 267 16.59 -6.55 13.63
C ASP A 267 16.48 -7.96 13.02
N VAL A 268 15.28 -8.37 12.63
CA VAL A 268 14.99 -9.66 11.99
C VAL A 268 14.53 -9.43 10.56
N ASN A 269 15.15 -10.08 9.59
CA ASN A 269 14.70 -10.03 8.20
C ASN A 269 13.58 -11.05 7.96
N VAL A 270 12.32 -10.59 8.14
CA VAL A 270 11.14 -11.46 7.95
C VAL A 270 10.93 -11.91 6.51
N GLN A 271 11.49 -11.18 5.52
CA GLN A 271 11.44 -11.58 4.12
C GLN A 271 12.18 -12.90 3.90
N LEU A 272 13.44 -12.99 4.34
CA LEU A 272 14.27 -14.20 4.16
C LEU A 272 13.64 -15.43 4.82
N ILE A 273 12.97 -15.25 5.95
CA ILE A 273 12.27 -16.33 6.65
C ILE A 273 11.07 -16.79 5.82
N LEU A 274 10.22 -15.86 5.36
CA LEU A 274 8.98 -16.21 4.67
C LEU A 274 9.20 -16.61 3.20
N GLU A 275 10.27 -16.19 2.55
CA GLU A 275 10.66 -16.68 1.20
C GLU A 275 10.90 -18.20 1.21
N LYS A 276 11.43 -18.76 2.30
CA LYS A 276 11.61 -20.21 2.48
C LYS A 276 10.28 -20.97 2.61
N LEU A 277 9.17 -20.24 2.82
CA LEU A 277 7.79 -20.76 2.85
C LEU A 277 6.99 -20.37 1.59
N GLY A 278 7.70 -19.98 0.51
CA GLY A 278 7.06 -19.57 -0.74
C GLY A 278 6.45 -18.16 -0.72
N GLY A 279 6.77 -17.36 0.29
CA GLY A 279 6.31 -16.00 0.45
C GLY A 279 7.25 -14.95 -0.14
N GLY A 280 7.07 -13.70 0.29
CA GLY A 280 7.90 -12.57 -0.12
C GLY A 280 7.55 -11.29 0.61
N GLY A 281 8.29 -10.24 0.32
CA GLY A 281 8.06 -8.93 0.94
C GLY A 281 9.32 -8.09 1.02
N HIS A 282 9.52 -7.46 2.16
CA HIS A 282 10.68 -6.64 2.52
C HIS A 282 11.23 -7.06 3.89
N ILE A 283 12.40 -6.54 4.25
CA ILE A 283 13.08 -6.83 5.52
C ILE A 283 12.13 -6.75 6.72
N THR A 284 11.30 -5.70 6.78
CA THR A 284 10.43 -5.41 7.93
C THR A 284 8.98 -5.85 7.76
N LEU A 285 8.59 -6.28 6.55
CA LEU A 285 7.21 -6.66 6.22
C LEU A 285 7.23 -7.75 5.15
N ALA A 286 6.69 -8.91 5.46
CA ALA A 286 6.58 -10.01 4.52
C ALA A 286 5.32 -10.83 4.77
N GLY A 287 4.92 -11.62 3.78
CA GLY A 287 3.79 -12.54 3.88
C GLY A 287 4.05 -13.82 3.10
N ALA A 288 3.38 -14.89 3.48
CA ALA A 288 3.38 -16.16 2.77
C ALA A 288 1.98 -16.78 2.78
N GLN A 289 1.70 -17.64 1.80
CA GLN A 289 0.51 -18.49 1.78
C GLN A 289 0.95 -19.93 1.52
N VAL A 290 0.63 -20.82 2.45
CA VAL A 290 1.03 -22.22 2.42
C VAL A 290 -0.20 -23.09 2.17
N GLU A 291 -0.11 -23.98 1.20
CA GLU A 291 -1.17 -24.93 0.84
C GLU A 291 -0.88 -26.32 1.39
N GLY A 292 -1.93 -27.08 1.68
CA GLY A 292 -1.83 -28.50 2.02
C GLY A 292 -1.27 -28.81 3.41
N MET A 293 -1.18 -27.81 4.29
CA MET A 293 -0.74 -27.96 5.68
C MET A 293 -1.74 -27.32 6.62
N THR A 294 -1.86 -27.86 7.82
CA THR A 294 -2.65 -27.29 8.90
C THR A 294 -1.95 -26.09 9.55
N LEU A 295 -2.68 -25.25 10.26
CA LEU A 295 -2.11 -24.10 11.01
C LEU A 295 -0.95 -24.52 11.92
N GLU A 296 -1.09 -25.65 12.62
CA GLU A 296 -0.06 -26.13 13.54
C GLU A 296 1.19 -26.64 12.80
N GLU A 297 1.02 -27.34 11.68
CA GLU A 297 2.13 -27.77 10.83
C GLU A 297 2.89 -26.58 10.26
N VAL A 298 2.16 -25.54 9.78
CA VAL A 298 2.77 -24.32 9.27
C VAL A 298 3.47 -23.53 10.37
N LYS A 299 2.90 -23.47 11.60
CA LYS A 299 3.57 -22.86 12.75
C LYS A 299 4.89 -23.57 13.06
N GLN A 300 4.90 -24.89 13.08
CA GLN A 300 6.12 -25.65 13.33
C GLN A 300 7.16 -25.43 12.24
N GLU A 301 6.74 -25.40 10.99
CA GLU A 301 7.64 -25.13 9.87
C GLU A 301 8.19 -23.69 9.91
N LEU A 302 7.38 -22.70 10.28
CA LEU A 302 7.84 -21.34 10.52
C LEU A 302 8.93 -21.29 11.60
N ILE A 303 8.74 -21.99 12.70
CA ILE A 303 9.75 -22.10 13.79
C ILE A 303 11.05 -22.70 13.24
N ASN A 304 10.98 -23.74 12.41
CA ASN A 304 12.15 -24.34 11.79
C ASN A 304 12.90 -23.31 10.92
N ARG A 305 12.19 -22.49 10.12
CA ARG A 305 12.78 -21.45 9.28
C ARG A 305 13.36 -20.28 10.09
N ILE A 306 12.76 -19.93 11.21
CA ILE A 306 13.33 -18.94 12.14
C ILE A 306 14.66 -19.46 12.70
N ASN A 307 14.72 -20.72 13.14
CA ASN A 307 15.95 -21.34 13.66
C ASN A 307 17.05 -21.40 12.59
N GLU A 308 16.70 -21.80 11.38
CA GLU A 308 17.62 -21.82 10.24
C GLU A 308 18.20 -20.43 9.96
N TYR A 309 17.35 -19.40 9.91
CA TYR A 309 17.74 -18.02 9.71
C TYR A 309 18.78 -17.55 10.74
N PHE A 310 18.53 -17.79 12.05
CA PHE A 310 19.50 -17.41 13.09
C PHE A 310 20.77 -18.23 13.03
N SER A 311 20.70 -19.49 12.63
CA SER A 311 21.90 -20.32 12.45
C SER A 311 22.78 -19.84 11.29
N GLU A 312 22.18 -19.35 10.22
CA GLU A 312 22.89 -18.78 9.06
C GLU A 312 23.58 -17.44 9.37
N ILE A 313 22.99 -16.63 10.27
CA ILE A 313 23.58 -15.33 10.68
C ILE A 313 24.70 -15.50 11.70
N ALA A 314 24.64 -16.57 12.52
CA ALA A 314 25.64 -16.83 13.55
C ALA A 314 26.97 -17.41 12.99
N ASN A 315 26.99 -17.86 11.73
CA ASN A 315 28.15 -18.35 11.00
C ASN A 315 28.73 -17.28 10.06
#